data_6b125654b5f7277ff9c8732104c9d34f
#
_entry.id   6b125654b5f7277ff9c8732104c9d34f
#
_cell.length_a   1.000
_cell.length_b   1.000
_cell.length_c   1.000
_cell.angle_alpha   90.00
_cell.angle_beta   90.00
_cell.angle_gamma   90.00
#
_symmetry.space_group_name_H-M   'P 1'
#
loop_
_entity.id
_entity.type
_entity.pdbx_description
1 polymer ?
#
loop_
_entity_poly.entity_id
_entity_poly.type
_entity_poly.pdbx_seq_one_letter_code
_entity_poly.pdbx_strand_id
1 'polypeptide(L)'
;MARAKQSLELSEKQMQLIARALADPHRYEILKKLSDKSCATPCTAMRVCMGISAATLSHHMKELETAGLIRSEKSGKFVNYYAQPQILRAYIKRLNADLA
;
A
#
# COMPACT_ATOMS: atom_id res chain seq x y z
N MET A 1 -4.89 -27.72 5.59
CA MET A 1 -4.93 -27.27 5.27
C MET A 1 -4.72 -26.46 5.09
N ALA A 2 -4.54 -26.40 4.79
CA ALA A 2 -4.40 -25.66 4.40
C ALA A 2 -4.55 -24.85 4.19
N ARG A 3 -5.00 -24.54 4.14
CA ARG A 3 -5.26 -23.67 3.72
C ARG A 3 -4.76 -22.70 3.72
N ALA A 4 -4.47 -22.48 4.20
CA ALA A 4 -3.85 -21.36 4.21
C ALA A 4 -3.06 -21.01 3.19
N LYS A 5 -2.61 -21.67 2.68
CA LYS A 5 -2.06 -21.32 1.70
C LYS A 5 -2.92 -20.96 0.81
N GLN A 6 -3.97 -20.77 1.14
CA GLN A 6 -4.80 -20.45 0.23
C GLN A 6 -4.50 -19.23 -0.33
N SER A 7 -4.76 -19.00 -1.51
CA SER A 7 -4.54 -17.79 -2.17
C SER A 7 -5.45 -16.78 -1.67
N LEU A 8 -4.95 -15.60 -1.54
CA LEU A 8 -5.73 -14.47 -1.14
C LEU A 8 -6.60 -14.05 -2.30
N GLU A 9 -7.88 -13.97 -2.07
CA GLU A 9 -8.81 -13.55 -3.12
C GLU A 9 -9.34 -12.17 -2.87
N LEU A 10 -9.13 -11.28 -3.82
CA LEU A 10 -9.57 -9.91 -3.69
C LEU A 10 -10.95 -9.74 -4.29
N SER A 11 -11.79 -8.95 -3.61
CA SER A 11 -13.11 -8.64 -4.11
C SER A 11 -13.02 -7.66 -5.27
N GLU A 12 -14.11 -7.52 -6.02
CA GLU A 12 -14.16 -6.54 -7.08
C GLU A 12 -13.90 -5.14 -6.56
N LYS A 13 -14.47 -4.83 -5.41
CA LYS A 13 -14.27 -3.53 -4.82
C LYS A 13 -12.81 -3.30 -4.47
N GLN A 14 -12.16 -4.31 -3.93
CA GLN A 14 -10.76 -4.21 -3.58
C GLN A 14 -9.89 -4.01 -4.81
N MET A 15 -10.21 -4.71 -5.89
CA MET A 15 -9.51 -4.52 -7.15
C MET A 15 -9.59 -3.07 -7.61
N GLN A 16 -10.78 -2.48 -7.50
CA GLN A 16 -10.96 -1.08 -7.89
C GLN A 16 -10.20 -0.12 -7.00
N LEU A 17 -10.20 -0.37 -5.70
CA LEU A 17 -9.48 0.49 -4.77
C LEU A 17 -7.99 0.46 -5.02
N ILE A 18 -7.45 -0.71 -5.32
CA ILE A 18 -6.03 -0.83 -5.62
C ILE A 18 -5.70 -0.10 -6.92
N ALA A 19 -6.51 -0.29 -7.94
CA ALA A 19 -6.29 0.38 -9.22
C ALA A 19 -6.27 1.90 -9.04
N ARG A 20 -7.21 2.40 -8.27
CA ARG A 20 -7.29 3.83 -8.00
C ARG A 20 -6.09 4.34 -7.22
N ALA A 21 -5.68 3.57 -6.21
CA ALA A 21 -4.52 3.97 -5.41
C ALA A 21 -3.27 4.06 -6.27
N LEU A 22 -3.07 3.10 -7.15
CA LEU A 22 -1.87 3.07 -7.98
C LEU A 22 -1.88 4.04 -9.14
N ALA A 23 -3.01 4.70 -9.39
CA ALA A 23 -3.12 5.64 -10.50
C ALA A 23 -2.38 6.94 -10.24
N ASP A 24 -2.08 7.27 -8.99
CA ASP A 24 -1.41 8.51 -8.65
C ASP A 24 0.09 8.29 -8.54
N PRO A 25 0.92 9.07 -9.24
CA PRO A 25 2.37 8.86 -9.19
C PRO A 25 2.99 9.03 -7.81
N HIS A 26 2.42 9.92 -6.97
CA HIS A 26 2.93 10.07 -5.62
C HIS A 26 2.66 8.81 -4.79
N ARG A 27 1.47 8.23 -4.95
CA ARG A 27 1.14 7.01 -4.22
C ARG A 27 1.98 5.83 -4.69
N TYR A 28 2.25 5.77 -5.97
CA TYR A 28 3.14 4.75 -6.49
C TYR A 28 4.53 4.89 -5.88
N GLU A 29 5.04 6.12 -5.81
CA GLU A 29 6.35 6.37 -5.25
C GLU A 29 6.42 6.03 -3.76
N ILE A 30 5.37 6.34 -3.02
CA ILE A 30 5.30 6.00 -1.60
C ILE A 30 5.38 4.49 -1.43
N LEU A 31 4.57 3.77 -2.19
CA LEU A 31 4.56 2.32 -2.10
C LEU A 31 5.91 1.73 -2.46
N LYS A 32 6.57 2.29 -3.46
CA LYS A 32 7.89 1.86 -3.86
C LYS A 32 8.89 2.03 -2.74
N LYS A 33 8.87 3.18 -2.07
CA LYS A 33 9.78 3.43 -0.97
C LYS A 33 9.54 2.48 0.20
N LEU A 34 8.28 2.22 0.51
CA LEU A 34 7.96 1.31 1.60
C LEU A 34 8.31 -0.13 1.25
N SER A 35 8.18 -0.50 0.00
CA SER A 35 8.47 -1.86 -0.43
C SER A 35 9.96 -2.16 -0.53
N ASP A 36 10.75 -1.12 -0.75
CA ASP A 36 12.17 -1.28 -0.93
C ASP A 36 12.88 -1.76 0.32
N LYS A 37 12.35 -1.40 1.49
CA LYS A 37 12.93 -1.82 2.72
C LYS A 37 11.94 -2.67 3.42
N SER A 38 12.35 -3.58 4.16
CA SER A 38 11.41 -4.32 4.94
C SER A 38 11.10 -3.65 6.23
N CYS A 39 11.57 -2.47 6.46
CA CYS A 39 11.31 -1.75 7.69
C CYS A 39 10.37 -0.60 7.46
N ALA A 40 9.79 -0.13 8.55
CA ALA A 40 8.85 0.98 8.50
C ALA A 40 9.54 2.28 8.14
N THR A 41 8.80 3.15 7.50
CA THR A 41 9.28 4.49 7.19
C THR A 41 8.40 5.50 7.91
N PRO A 42 8.99 6.38 8.72
CA PRO A 42 8.20 7.42 9.37
C PRO A 42 7.61 8.40 8.38
N CYS A 43 6.42 8.86 8.71
CA CYS A 43 5.70 9.79 7.86
C CYS A 43 6.47 11.09 7.61
N THR A 44 7.13 11.60 8.64
CA THR A 44 7.87 12.84 8.50
C THR A 44 9.02 12.72 7.50
N ALA A 45 9.74 11.61 7.56
CA ALA A 45 10.84 11.41 6.62
C ALA A 45 10.32 11.30 5.19
N MET A 46 9.19 10.63 5.02
CA MET A 46 8.59 10.47 3.72
C MET A 46 8.15 11.82 3.15
N ARG A 47 7.54 12.66 3.99
CA ARG A 47 7.08 13.97 3.57
C ARG A 47 8.22 14.85 3.08
N VAL A 48 9.31 14.87 3.85
CA VAL A 48 10.47 15.66 3.49
C VAL A 48 11.06 15.17 2.17
N CYS A 49 11.18 13.86 2.05
CA CYS A 49 11.75 13.26 0.86
C CYS A 49 10.94 13.59 -0.40
N MET A 50 9.64 13.62 -0.28
CA MET A 50 8.77 13.84 -1.45
C MET A 50 8.40 15.29 -1.67
N GLY A 51 8.71 16.16 -0.73
CA GLY A 51 8.43 17.59 -0.89
C GLY A 51 6.94 17.92 -0.92
N ILE A 52 6.12 17.17 -0.21
CA ILE A 52 4.69 17.43 -0.15
C ILE A 52 4.26 17.77 1.26
N SER A 53 3.09 18.36 1.38
CA SER A 53 2.59 18.78 2.68
C SER A 53 2.15 17.57 3.49
N ALA A 54 2.04 17.77 4.80
CA ALA A 54 1.57 16.73 5.69
C ALA A 54 0.17 16.28 5.33
N ALA A 55 -0.69 17.23 4.96
CA ALA A 55 -2.07 16.90 4.60
C ALA A 55 -2.13 16.05 3.33
N THR A 56 -1.32 16.41 2.35
CA THR A 56 -1.27 15.66 1.09
C THR A 56 -0.74 14.24 1.33
N LEU A 57 0.32 14.12 2.10
CA LEU A 57 0.86 12.82 2.41
C LEU A 57 -0.15 11.97 3.16
N SER A 58 -0.83 12.57 4.14
CA SER A 58 -1.83 11.87 4.92
C SER A 58 -2.94 11.32 4.03
N HIS A 59 -3.36 12.11 3.04
CA HIS A 59 -4.38 11.68 2.11
C HIS A 59 -3.91 10.48 1.28
N HIS A 60 -2.68 10.55 0.79
CA HIS A 60 -2.12 9.44 0.00
C HIS A 60 -1.98 8.18 0.83
N MET A 61 -1.53 8.33 2.07
CA MET A 61 -1.40 7.16 2.95
C MET A 61 -2.74 6.52 3.23
N LYS A 62 -3.77 7.35 3.42
CA LYS A 62 -5.08 6.82 3.67
C LYS A 62 -5.63 6.06 2.47
N GLU A 63 -5.39 6.56 1.27
CA GLU A 63 -5.83 5.86 0.05
C GLU A 63 -5.13 4.53 -0.11
N LEU A 64 -3.84 4.49 0.16
CA LEU A 64 -3.09 3.24 0.08
C LEU A 64 -3.54 2.25 1.16
N GLU A 65 -3.82 2.75 2.34
CA GLU A 65 -4.26 1.91 3.44
C GLU A 65 -5.65 1.35 3.17
N THR A 66 -6.54 2.17 2.65
CA THR A 66 -7.89 1.73 2.30
C THR A 66 -7.85 0.64 1.23
N ALA A 67 -6.91 0.74 0.32
CA ALA A 67 -6.73 -0.28 -0.72
C ALA A 67 -6.09 -1.56 -0.18
N GLY A 68 -5.56 -1.52 1.04
CA GLY A 68 -4.91 -2.68 1.64
C GLY A 68 -3.46 -2.85 1.24
N LEU A 69 -2.91 -1.88 0.52
CA LEU A 69 -1.53 -2.00 0.04
C LEU A 69 -0.50 -1.71 1.12
N ILE A 70 -0.91 -0.97 2.15
CA ILE A 70 -0.06 -0.69 3.30
C ILE A 70 -0.89 -0.81 4.57
N ARG A 71 -0.21 -0.93 5.69
CA ARG A 71 -0.85 -0.87 6.99
C ARG A 71 -0.08 0.08 7.88
N SER A 72 -0.75 0.61 8.88
CA SER A 72 -0.11 1.51 9.83
C SER A 72 -0.02 0.86 11.20
N GLU A 73 0.95 1.31 11.98
CA GLU A 73 1.16 0.80 13.31
C GLU A 73 1.59 1.96 14.19
N LYS A 74 0.90 2.16 15.30
CA LYS A 74 1.25 3.22 16.20
C LYS A 74 2.35 2.79 17.14
N SER A 75 3.30 3.70 17.37
CA SER A 75 4.37 3.46 18.30
C SER A 75 4.55 4.75 19.08
N GLY A 76 3.94 4.82 20.28
CA GLY A 76 3.92 6.04 21.06
C GLY A 76 3.16 7.12 20.31
N LYS A 77 3.82 8.25 20.04
CA LYS A 77 3.17 9.30 19.27
C LYS A 77 3.49 9.22 17.79
N PHE A 78 4.19 8.21 17.35
CA PHE A 78 4.53 8.08 15.94
C PHE A 78 3.66 7.03 15.27
N VAL A 79 3.50 7.17 13.97
CA VAL A 79 2.81 6.19 13.17
C VAL A 79 3.79 5.71 12.12
N ASN A 80 4.01 4.41 12.08
CA ASN A 80 4.88 3.80 11.10
C ASN A 80 4.03 3.07 10.07
N TYR A 81 4.48 3.06 8.84
CA TYR A 81 3.75 2.42 7.75
C TYR A 81 4.57 1.29 7.16
N TYR A 82 3.87 0.23 6.80
CA TYR A 82 4.49 -0.97 6.24
C TYR A 82 3.77 -1.37 4.97
N ALA A 83 4.51 -1.75 3.95
CA ALA A 83 3.91 -2.31 2.76
C ALA A 83 3.31 -3.68 3.07
N GLN A 84 2.29 -4.05 2.31
CA GLN A 84 1.69 -5.37 2.42
C GLN A 84 1.84 -6.08 1.07
N PRO A 85 3.02 -6.64 0.80
CA PRO A 85 3.31 -7.18 -0.52
C PRO A 85 2.41 -8.34 -0.93
N GLN A 86 1.84 -9.05 0.03
CA GLN A 86 0.94 -10.16 -0.31
C GLN A 86 -0.32 -9.66 -1.00
N ILE A 87 -0.78 -8.46 -0.66
CA ILE A 87 -1.96 -7.87 -1.31
C ILE A 87 -1.61 -7.49 -2.75
N LEU A 88 -0.46 -6.88 -2.93
CA LEU A 88 -0.04 -6.51 -4.28
C LEU A 88 0.16 -7.74 -5.15
N ARG A 89 0.75 -8.78 -4.60
CA ARG A 89 0.93 -10.03 -5.36
C ARG A 89 -0.40 -10.62 -5.77
N ALA A 90 -1.40 -10.57 -4.88
CA ALA A 90 -2.73 -11.07 -5.20
C ALA A 90 -3.37 -10.24 -6.32
N TYR A 91 -3.14 -8.95 -6.29
CA TYR A 91 -3.65 -8.04 -7.32
C TYR A 91 -3.03 -8.36 -8.68
N ILE A 92 -1.71 -8.52 -8.71
CA ILE A 92 -1.00 -8.82 -9.95
C ILE A 92 -1.47 -10.18 -10.51
N LYS A 93 -1.62 -11.14 -9.63
CA LYS A 93 -2.08 -12.45 -10.03
C LYS A 93 -3.47 -12.38 -10.65
N ARG A 94 -4.36 -11.60 -10.05
CA ARG A 94 -5.71 -11.43 -10.55
C ARG A 94 -5.72 -10.71 -11.90
N LEU A 95 -4.89 -9.68 -12.04
CA LEU A 95 -4.77 -8.97 -13.32
C LEU A 95 -4.29 -9.91 -14.41
N ASN A 96 -3.32 -10.72 -14.07
CA ASN A 96 -2.78 -11.66 -15.04
C ASN A 96 -3.84 -12.68 -15.46
N ALA A 97 -4.62 -13.15 -14.53
CA ALA A 97 -5.68 -14.11 -14.82
C ALA A 97 -6.80 -13.49 -15.67
N ASP A 98 -7.12 -12.24 -15.40
CA ASP A 98 -8.23 -11.58 -16.10
C ASP A 98 -7.83 -11.00 -17.45
N LEU A 99 -6.61 -10.51 -17.58
CA LEU A 99 -6.23 -9.70 -18.73
C LEU A 99 -5.13 -10.27 -19.61
N ALA A 100 -4.42 -11.24 -19.13
CA ALA A 100 -3.35 -11.84 -19.90
C ALA A 100 -3.62 -13.33 -20.16
#